data_a34fd063cb98665a09f8fe62a456c19a
#
_entry.id   a34fd063cb98665a09f8fe62a456c19a
#
_cell.length_a   1.000
_cell.length_b   1.000
_cell.length_c   1.000
_cell.angle_alpha   90.00
_cell.angle_beta   90.00
_cell.angle_gamma   90.00
#
_symmetry.space_group_name_H-M   'P 1'
#
loop_
_entity.id
_entity.type
_entity.pdbx_description
1 polymer ?
#
loop_
_entity_poly.entity_id
_entity_poly.type
_entity_poly.pdbx_seq_one_letter_code
_entity_poly.pdbx_strand_id
1 'polypeptide(L)'
;NFSLEFSEGGIYGLLGKNGTGKSTLLYLIMGLLHPNKGEVLYNGVDTRLRNPDIMSDMFIVPEEYNLPAISLKEYINSLRRFYPRFSEDTLKRCLDGFGMPLDVNLGALSMGQKKKVYMCMALAANTGLLLMDEPTNGLDIPSKSQFRKVVANSMTDDRTIIISTHQVRDVELLLDRLAVIDQNRVL
;
A
#
# COMPACT_ATOMS: atom_id res chain seq x y z
N ASN A 1 -9.48 -10.71 -20.67
CA ASN A 1 -9.86 -11.58 -19.55
C ASN A 1 -8.61 -12.25 -19.03
N PHE A 2 -8.33 -12.16 -17.74
CA PHE A 2 -7.26 -12.88 -17.06
C PHE A 2 -7.74 -13.31 -15.67
N SER A 3 -7.08 -14.30 -15.11
CA SER A 3 -7.18 -14.68 -13.71
C SER A 3 -5.81 -14.53 -13.07
N LEU A 4 -5.77 -14.00 -11.87
CA LEU A 4 -4.55 -13.78 -11.10
C LEU A 4 -4.85 -14.12 -9.64
N GLU A 5 -3.96 -14.88 -9.02
CA GLU A 5 -4.05 -15.26 -7.63
C GLU A 5 -2.78 -14.81 -6.90
N PHE A 6 -2.97 -14.20 -5.73
CA PHE A 6 -1.91 -13.86 -4.80
C PHE A 6 -2.04 -14.76 -3.59
N SER A 7 -1.01 -15.55 -3.31
CA SER A 7 -0.95 -16.37 -2.10
C SER A 7 -0.66 -15.48 -0.89
N GLU A 8 -1.09 -15.92 0.26
CA GLU A 8 -0.77 -15.28 1.54
C GLU A 8 0.74 -15.20 1.77
N GLY A 9 1.16 -14.09 2.37
CA GLY A 9 2.55 -13.82 2.73
C GLY A 9 3.41 -13.36 1.55
N GLY A 10 4.35 -12.46 1.84
CA GLY A 10 5.36 -11.98 0.92
C GLY A 10 5.02 -10.68 0.19
N ILE A 11 5.99 -10.21 -0.58
CA ILE A 11 5.91 -8.95 -1.32
C ILE A 11 5.84 -9.25 -2.82
N TYR A 12 4.75 -8.83 -3.44
CA TYR A 12 4.49 -8.99 -4.87
C TYR A 12 4.77 -7.69 -5.62
N GLY A 13 5.52 -7.76 -6.70
CA GLY A 13 5.65 -6.68 -7.67
C GLY A 13 4.61 -6.82 -8.77
N LEU A 14 3.76 -5.83 -8.94
CA LEU A 14 2.83 -5.69 -10.07
C LEU A 14 3.46 -4.76 -11.10
N LEU A 15 4.09 -5.33 -12.12
CA LEU A 15 4.90 -4.60 -13.06
C LEU A 15 4.16 -4.34 -14.38
N GLY A 16 4.45 -3.22 -15.00
CA GLY A 16 3.90 -2.88 -16.32
C GLY A 16 4.11 -1.41 -16.64
N LYS A 17 4.03 -1.07 -17.92
CA LYS A 17 4.11 0.32 -18.38
C LYS A 17 2.96 1.16 -17.81
N ASN A 18 3.09 2.48 -17.88
CA ASN A 18 1.98 3.37 -17.53
C ASN A 18 0.78 3.10 -18.46
N GLY A 19 -0.43 3.12 -17.87
CA GLY A 19 -1.67 2.86 -18.62
C GLY A 19 -2.01 1.38 -18.84
N THR A 20 -1.22 0.40 -18.35
CA THR A 20 -1.53 -1.04 -18.50
C THR A 20 -2.61 -1.55 -17.55
N GLY A 21 -3.14 -0.70 -16.65
CA GLY A 21 -4.22 -1.08 -15.74
C GLY A 21 -3.79 -1.51 -14.34
N LYS A 22 -2.52 -1.28 -13.92
CA LYS A 22 -2.02 -1.62 -12.59
C LYS A 22 -2.87 -1.00 -11.47
N SER A 23 -3.05 0.32 -11.49
CA SER A 23 -3.87 1.05 -10.51
C SER A 23 -5.32 0.59 -10.53
N THR A 24 -5.86 0.35 -11.72
CA THR A 24 -7.22 -0.19 -11.89
C THR A 24 -7.36 -1.55 -11.21
N LEU A 25 -6.37 -2.43 -11.35
CA LEU A 25 -6.37 -3.73 -10.68
C LEU A 25 -6.33 -3.59 -9.16
N LEU A 26 -5.46 -2.70 -8.62
CA LEU A 26 -5.42 -2.44 -7.19
C LEU A 26 -6.77 -1.92 -6.66
N TYR A 27 -7.43 -1.04 -7.40
CA TYR A 27 -8.75 -0.51 -7.01
C TYR A 27 -9.86 -1.56 -7.12
N LEU A 28 -9.77 -2.50 -8.06
CA LEU A 28 -10.66 -3.67 -8.14
C LEU A 28 -10.47 -4.58 -6.92
N ILE A 29 -9.21 -4.85 -6.54
CA ILE A 29 -8.90 -5.65 -5.34
C ILE A 29 -9.47 -4.99 -4.08
N MET A 30 -9.36 -3.67 -3.94
CA MET A 30 -9.93 -2.92 -2.81
C MET A 30 -11.46 -2.79 -2.84
N GLY A 31 -12.14 -3.27 -3.89
CA GLY A 31 -13.58 -3.06 -4.05
C GLY A 31 -13.97 -1.58 -4.23
N LEU A 32 -13.03 -0.73 -4.67
CA LEU A 32 -13.29 0.67 -5.05
C LEU A 32 -13.80 0.79 -6.48
N LEU A 33 -13.47 -0.18 -7.32
CA LEU A 33 -14.02 -0.37 -8.65
C LEU A 33 -14.65 -1.76 -8.76
N HIS A 34 -15.56 -1.93 -9.71
CA HIS A 34 -16.22 -3.19 -9.98
C HIS A 34 -15.84 -3.74 -11.36
N PRO A 35 -15.48 -5.03 -11.48
CA PRO A 35 -15.20 -5.62 -12.77
C PRO A 35 -16.49 -5.72 -13.61
N ASN A 36 -16.40 -5.53 -14.91
CA ASN A 36 -17.53 -5.71 -15.83
C ASN A 36 -17.97 -7.19 -15.91
N LYS A 37 -17.04 -8.12 -15.71
CA LYS A 37 -17.27 -9.58 -15.67
C LYS A 37 -16.26 -10.20 -14.72
N GLY A 38 -16.64 -11.32 -14.13
CA GLY A 38 -15.83 -12.01 -13.13
C GLY A 38 -16.01 -11.46 -11.74
N GLU A 39 -15.14 -11.85 -10.84
CA GLU A 39 -15.18 -11.50 -9.42
C GLU A 39 -13.77 -11.24 -8.89
N VAL A 40 -13.68 -10.56 -7.76
CA VAL A 40 -12.44 -10.36 -7.00
C VAL A 40 -12.72 -10.79 -5.57
N LEU A 41 -11.98 -11.80 -5.11
CA LEU A 41 -12.15 -12.38 -3.78
C LEU A 41 -10.95 -12.06 -2.90
N TYR A 42 -11.20 -11.67 -1.67
CA TYR A 42 -10.21 -11.63 -0.60
C TYR A 42 -10.66 -12.58 0.51
N ASN A 43 -9.84 -13.58 0.83
CA ASN A 43 -10.18 -14.66 1.77
C ASN A 43 -11.54 -15.31 1.47
N GLY A 44 -11.83 -15.54 0.16
CA GLY A 44 -13.08 -16.16 -0.29
C GLY A 44 -14.31 -15.24 -0.29
N VAL A 45 -14.18 -13.96 0.10
CA VAL A 45 -15.28 -12.99 0.15
C VAL A 45 -15.14 -11.99 -0.99
N ASP A 46 -16.23 -11.76 -1.73
CA ASP A 46 -16.26 -10.79 -2.82
C ASP A 46 -16.06 -9.37 -2.28
N THR A 47 -15.01 -8.71 -2.75
CA THR A 47 -14.64 -7.36 -2.29
C THR A 47 -15.67 -6.29 -2.64
N ARG A 48 -16.55 -6.53 -3.62
CA ARG A 48 -17.68 -5.64 -3.96
C ARG A 48 -18.68 -5.49 -2.81
N LEU A 49 -18.78 -6.49 -1.94
CA LEU A 49 -19.68 -6.46 -0.79
C LEU A 49 -19.23 -5.48 0.29
N ARG A 50 -17.95 -5.04 0.23
CA ARG A 50 -17.34 -4.09 1.17
C ARG A 50 -17.62 -4.44 2.64
N ASN A 51 -17.56 -5.74 2.94
CA ASN A 51 -17.75 -6.23 4.31
C ASN A 51 -16.74 -5.52 5.24
N PRO A 52 -17.17 -4.89 6.35
CA PRO A 52 -16.29 -4.17 7.28
C PRO A 52 -15.12 -5.00 7.79
N ASP A 53 -15.31 -6.30 8.08
CA ASP A 53 -14.25 -7.19 8.57
C ASP A 53 -13.14 -7.35 7.52
N ILE A 54 -13.53 -7.50 6.25
CA ILE A 54 -12.60 -7.58 5.12
C ILE A 54 -11.92 -6.22 4.89
N MET A 55 -12.68 -5.11 4.89
CA MET A 55 -12.13 -3.77 4.66
C MET A 55 -11.16 -3.34 5.76
N SER A 56 -11.37 -3.76 6.99
CA SER A 56 -10.45 -3.48 8.11
C SER A 56 -9.12 -4.25 8.01
N ASP A 57 -9.06 -5.29 7.16
CA ASP A 57 -7.87 -6.10 6.90
C ASP A 57 -7.16 -5.77 5.57
N MET A 58 -7.62 -4.74 4.88
CA MET A 58 -7.04 -4.27 3.62
C MET A 58 -6.71 -2.78 3.70
N PHE A 59 -5.55 -2.38 3.16
CA PHE A 59 -5.17 -0.97 3.06
C PHE A 59 -4.59 -0.68 1.68
N ILE A 60 -4.87 0.52 1.15
CA ILE A 60 -4.26 1.01 -0.10
C ILE A 60 -3.56 2.34 0.11
N VAL A 61 -2.34 2.44 -0.41
CA VAL A 61 -1.62 3.69 -0.63
C VAL A 61 -1.73 4.02 -2.11
N PRO A 62 -2.64 4.91 -2.53
CA PRO A 62 -2.76 5.28 -3.93
C PRO A 62 -1.59 6.17 -4.36
N GLU A 63 -1.36 6.30 -5.66
CA GLU A 63 -0.31 7.18 -6.19
C GLU A 63 -0.56 8.65 -5.82
N GLU A 64 -1.83 9.10 -5.97
CA GLU A 64 -2.28 10.44 -5.61
C GLU A 64 -3.28 10.40 -4.46
N TYR A 65 -3.09 11.27 -3.50
CA TYR A 65 -3.96 11.42 -2.33
C TYR A 65 -3.82 12.78 -1.69
N ASN A 66 -4.84 13.18 -0.95
CA ASN A 66 -4.83 14.40 -0.15
C ASN A 66 -4.89 14.07 1.34
N LEU A 67 -3.98 14.65 2.12
CA LEU A 67 -4.04 14.60 3.56
C LEU A 67 -4.65 15.90 4.11
N PRO A 68 -5.54 15.84 5.10
CA PRO A 68 -6.12 17.03 5.70
C PRO A 68 -5.06 17.84 6.45
N ALA A 69 -5.29 19.16 6.60
CA ALA A 69 -4.39 20.06 7.30
C ALA A 69 -4.61 19.98 8.83
N ILE A 70 -4.45 18.81 9.40
CA ILE A 70 -4.55 18.52 10.84
C ILE A 70 -3.24 17.91 11.35
N SER A 71 -3.11 17.75 12.66
CA SER A 71 -1.95 17.07 13.23
C SER A 71 -1.94 15.58 12.87
N LEU A 72 -0.73 15.00 12.75
CA LEU A 72 -0.59 13.55 12.50
C LEU A 72 -1.29 12.74 13.61
N LYS A 73 -1.22 13.17 14.86
CA LYS A 73 -1.89 12.53 16.01
C LYS A 73 -3.41 12.47 15.84
N GLU A 74 -4.03 13.57 15.42
CA GLU A 74 -5.47 13.61 15.17
C GLU A 74 -5.86 12.69 14.01
N TYR A 75 -5.06 12.67 12.95
CA TYR A 75 -5.30 11.78 11.81
C TYR A 75 -5.18 10.30 12.21
N ILE A 76 -4.15 9.93 12.97
CA ILE A 76 -3.98 8.58 13.52
C ILE A 76 -5.17 8.18 14.38
N ASN A 77 -5.62 9.07 15.29
CA ASN A 77 -6.76 8.80 16.16
C ASN A 77 -8.07 8.54 15.39
N SER A 78 -8.22 9.15 14.23
CA SER A 78 -9.35 8.89 13.33
C SER A 78 -9.17 7.57 12.58
N LEU A 79 -7.97 7.32 12.03
CA LEU A 79 -7.67 6.16 11.21
C LEU A 79 -7.73 4.84 12.00
N ARG A 80 -7.11 4.79 13.19
CA ARG A 80 -6.99 3.55 13.98
C ARG A 80 -8.32 2.90 14.37
N ARG A 81 -9.43 3.68 14.32
CA ARG A 81 -10.77 3.15 14.60
C ARG A 81 -11.25 2.16 13.55
N PHE A 82 -10.70 2.24 12.34
CA PHE A 82 -11.03 1.37 11.21
C PHE A 82 -10.09 0.17 11.09
N TYR A 83 -8.96 0.19 11.82
CA TYR A 83 -7.91 -0.83 11.74
C TYR A 83 -7.62 -1.41 13.13
N PRO A 84 -8.32 -2.49 13.53
CA PRO A 84 -8.19 -3.06 14.89
C PRO A 84 -6.78 -3.52 15.24
N ARG A 85 -5.96 -3.88 14.23
CA ARG A 85 -4.58 -4.32 14.42
C ARG A 85 -3.56 -3.16 14.34
N PHE A 86 -4.01 -1.90 14.37
CA PHE A 86 -3.12 -0.74 14.30
C PHE A 86 -2.05 -0.78 15.40
N SER A 87 -0.78 -0.67 15.00
CA SER A 87 0.38 -0.75 15.89
C SER A 87 1.10 0.59 15.98
N GLU A 88 1.04 1.22 17.16
CA GLU A 88 1.77 2.47 17.44
C GLU A 88 3.29 2.26 17.41
N ASP A 89 3.78 1.08 17.83
CA ASP A 89 5.19 0.73 17.77
C ASP A 89 5.68 0.61 16.33
N THR A 90 4.88 0.02 15.43
CA THR A 90 5.20 -0.03 14.01
C THR A 90 5.20 1.37 13.41
N LEU A 91 4.22 2.21 13.75
CA LEU A 91 4.20 3.60 13.31
C LEU A 91 5.47 4.34 13.70
N LYS A 92 5.86 4.25 14.97
CA LYS A 92 7.06 4.90 15.48
C LYS A 92 8.31 4.42 14.75
N ARG A 93 8.50 3.10 14.64
CA ARG A 93 9.65 2.55 13.88
C ARG A 93 9.70 3.01 12.42
N CYS A 94 8.54 3.08 11.76
CA CYS A 94 8.46 3.57 10.38
C CYS A 94 8.79 5.06 10.27
N LEU A 95 8.27 5.89 11.17
CA LEU A 95 8.58 7.32 11.21
C LEU A 95 10.08 7.54 11.47
N ASP A 96 10.66 6.85 12.44
CA ASP A 96 12.09 6.90 12.74
C ASP A 96 12.92 6.48 11.52
N GLY A 97 12.52 5.41 10.82
CA GLY A 97 13.18 4.91 9.61
C GLY A 97 13.16 5.91 8.44
N PHE A 98 12.13 6.75 8.35
CA PHE A 98 12.04 7.85 7.38
C PHE A 98 12.57 9.18 7.89
N GLY A 99 13.01 9.27 9.15
CA GLY A 99 13.44 10.52 9.77
C GLY A 99 12.31 11.53 9.93
N MET A 100 11.08 11.06 10.19
CA MET A 100 9.89 11.91 10.33
C MET A 100 9.45 12.02 11.79
N PRO A 101 9.21 13.25 12.32
CA PRO A 101 8.70 13.41 13.67
C PRO A 101 7.21 13.04 13.76
N LEU A 102 6.80 12.58 14.95
CA LEU A 102 5.38 12.29 15.22
C LEU A 102 4.55 13.59 15.39
N ASP A 103 5.17 14.65 15.87
CA ASP A 103 4.50 15.93 16.13
C ASP A 103 4.62 16.86 14.91
N VAL A 104 3.79 16.61 13.91
CA VAL A 104 3.75 17.39 12.66
C VAL A 104 2.31 17.71 12.26
N ASN A 105 2.13 18.85 11.60
CA ASN A 105 0.90 19.19 10.90
C ASN A 105 1.02 18.68 9.45
N LEU A 106 0.07 17.84 9.04
CA LEU A 106 0.08 17.20 7.71
C LEU A 106 -0.03 18.23 6.57
N GLY A 107 -0.69 19.38 6.83
CA GLY A 107 -0.79 20.46 5.85
C GLY A 107 0.54 21.16 5.56
N ALA A 108 1.47 21.15 6.53
CA ALA A 108 2.78 21.81 6.41
C ALA A 108 3.85 20.93 5.72
N LEU A 109 3.55 19.65 5.48
CA LEU A 109 4.49 18.71 4.89
C LEU A 109 4.61 18.89 3.36
N SER A 110 5.83 18.72 2.85
CA SER A 110 6.04 18.56 1.41
C SER A 110 5.38 17.27 0.89
N MET A 111 5.18 17.16 -0.43
CA MET A 111 4.59 15.95 -1.02
C MET A 111 5.38 14.68 -0.68
N GLY A 112 6.71 14.72 -0.74
CA GLY A 112 7.55 13.57 -0.36
C GLY A 112 7.41 13.21 1.12
N GLN A 113 7.32 14.20 2.02
CA GLN A 113 7.09 13.97 3.45
C GLN A 113 5.69 13.41 3.71
N LYS A 114 4.66 13.94 3.05
CA LYS A 114 3.29 13.38 3.10
C LYS A 114 3.28 11.91 2.70
N LYS A 115 4.02 11.57 1.63
CA LYS A 115 4.13 10.19 1.14
C LYS A 115 4.75 9.27 2.19
N LYS A 116 5.87 9.69 2.79
CA LYS A 116 6.52 8.95 3.87
C LYS A 116 5.58 8.70 5.06
N VAL A 117 4.93 9.75 5.54
CA VAL A 117 3.97 9.64 6.66
C VAL A 117 2.80 8.73 6.32
N TYR A 118 2.24 8.84 5.11
CA TYR A 118 1.12 8.01 4.70
C TYR A 118 1.50 6.52 4.60
N MET A 119 2.69 6.23 4.08
CA MET A 119 3.24 4.87 4.10
C MET A 119 3.46 4.34 5.53
N CYS A 120 3.95 5.18 6.46
CA CYS A 120 4.07 4.79 7.87
C CYS A 120 2.71 4.40 8.47
N MET A 121 1.66 5.17 8.19
CA MET A 121 0.30 4.87 8.66
C MET A 121 -0.24 3.58 8.04
N ALA A 122 -0.02 3.36 6.74
CA ALA A 122 -0.44 2.16 6.04
C ALA A 122 0.25 0.90 6.60
N LEU A 123 1.55 0.98 6.88
CA LEU A 123 2.29 -0.11 7.51
C LEU A 123 1.84 -0.35 8.95
N ALA A 124 1.55 0.74 9.69
CA ALA A 124 1.07 0.68 11.07
C ALA A 124 -0.37 0.15 11.18
N ALA A 125 -1.21 0.29 10.15
CA ALA A 125 -2.54 -0.29 10.10
C ALA A 125 -2.50 -1.82 10.27
N ASN A 126 -1.37 -2.43 9.99
CA ASN A 126 -1.06 -3.85 10.23
C ASN A 126 -2.10 -4.79 9.62
N THR A 127 -2.53 -4.47 8.39
CA THR A 127 -3.50 -5.24 7.62
C THR A 127 -2.87 -6.49 7.00
N GLY A 128 -3.66 -7.53 6.75
CA GLY A 128 -3.21 -8.74 6.03
C GLY A 128 -2.87 -8.44 4.57
N LEU A 129 -3.59 -7.52 3.94
CA LEU A 129 -3.31 -7.06 2.58
C LEU A 129 -3.01 -5.57 2.54
N LEU A 130 -1.82 -5.22 2.06
CA LEU A 130 -1.41 -3.84 1.81
C LEU A 130 -1.10 -3.65 0.33
N LEU A 131 -1.81 -2.73 -0.30
CA LEU A 131 -1.61 -2.36 -1.71
C LEU A 131 -0.89 -1.02 -1.77
N MET A 132 0.13 -0.89 -2.62
CA MET A 132 0.87 0.35 -2.82
C MET A 132 0.97 0.66 -4.32
N ASP A 133 0.40 1.78 -4.72
CA ASP A 133 0.44 2.24 -6.10
C ASP A 133 1.56 3.25 -6.30
N GLU A 134 2.57 2.87 -7.09
CA GLU A 134 3.77 3.68 -7.40
C GLU A 134 4.38 4.35 -6.13
N PRO A 135 4.67 3.59 -5.05
CA PRO A 135 5.03 4.19 -3.75
C PRO A 135 6.35 4.96 -3.78
N THR A 136 7.26 4.62 -4.70
CA THR A 136 8.58 5.27 -4.81
C THR A 136 8.59 6.45 -5.78
N ASN A 137 7.50 6.67 -6.51
CA ASN A 137 7.41 7.78 -7.45
C ASN A 137 7.49 9.13 -6.70
N GLY A 138 8.36 10.03 -7.16
CA GLY A 138 8.59 11.33 -6.52
C GLY A 138 9.45 11.30 -5.24
N LEU A 139 9.98 10.15 -4.84
CA LEU A 139 10.98 10.07 -3.77
C LEU A 139 12.41 10.26 -4.31
N ASP A 140 13.24 10.93 -3.52
CA ASP A 140 14.69 11.00 -3.77
C ASP A 140 15.40 9.66 -3.48
N ILE A 141 16.64 9.51 -3.94
CA ILE A 141 17.40 8.27 -3.81
C ILE A 141 17.54 7.81 -2.34
N PRO A 142 17.88 8.67 -1.36
CA PRO A 142 17.91 8.28 0.04
C PRO A 142 16.56 7.78 0.54
N SER A 143 15.47 8.45 0.19
CA SER A 143 14.11 8.07 0.61
C SER A 143 13.66 6.74 0.00
N LYS A 144 14.06 6.41 -1.24
CA LYS A 144 13.85 5.09 -1.84
C LYS A 144 14.57 3.99 -1.06
N SER A 145 15.78 4.25 -0.59
CA SER A 145 16.51 3.30 0.26
C SER A 145 15.84 3.13 1.63
N GLN A 146 15.38 4.23 2.25
CA GLN A 146 14.61 4.19 3.49
C GLN A 146 13.31 3.40 3.32
N PHE A 147 12.58 3.63 2.22
CA PHE A 147 11.37 2.89 1.88
C PHE A 147 11.60 1.38 1.89
N ARG A 148 12.62 0.89 1.19
CA ARG A 148 12.93 -0.54 1.16
C ARG A 148 13.15 -1.11 2.57
N LYS A 149 13.94 -0.42 3.39
CA LYS A 149 14.23 -0.86 4.78
C LYS A 149 12.99 -0.87 5.65
N VAL A 150 12.17 0.18 5.56
CA VAL A 150 10.95 0.33 6.37
C VAL A 150 9.93 -0.74 6.00
N VAL A 151 9.74 -1.02 4.70
CA VAL A 151 8.82 -2.06 4.23
C VAL A 151 9.31 -3.45 4.65
N ALA A 152 10.58 -3.77 4.40
CA ALA A 152 11.16 -5.07 4.79
C ALA A 152 11.03 -5.34 6.31
N ASN A 153 11.29 -4.33 7.14
CA ASN A 153 11.19 -4.44 8.61
C ASN A 153 9.74 -4.48 9.13
N SER A 154 8.76 -4.27 8.26
CA SER A 154 7.32 -4.28 8.61
C SER A 154 6.62 -5.54 8.11
N MET A 155 7.35 -6.47 7.49
CA MET A 155 6.79 -7.75 7.04
C MET A 155 6.55 -8.69 8.21
N THR A 156 5.48 -9.46 8.10
CA THR A 156 5.12 -10.61 8.94
C THR A 156 4.72 -11.76 8.02
N ASP A 157 4.73 -12.97 8.52
CA ASP A 157 4.48 -14.17 7.71
C ASP A 157 3.08 -14.19 7.09
N ASP A 158 2.10 -13.56 7.76
CA ASP A 158 0.70 -13.46 7.34
C ASP A 158 0.38 -12.20 6.51
N ARG A 159 1.37 -11.31 6.30
CA ARG A 159 1.16 -10.08 5.55
C ARG A 159 1.51 -10.24 4.08
N THR A 160 0.60 -9.84 3.22
CA THR A 160 0.84 -9.70 1.78
C THR A 160 0.91 -8.23 1.41
N ILE A 161 1.98 -7.83 0.71
CA ILE A 161 2.13 -6.49 0.15
C ILE A 161 2.17 -6.61 -1.37
N ILE A 162 1.35 -5.83 -2.08
CA ILE A 162 1.38 -5.73 -3.54
C ILE A 162 1.82 -4.31 -3.91
N ILE A 163 2.95 -4.21 -4.60
CA ILE A 163 3.53 -2.94 -5.04
C ILE A 163 3.40 -2.84 -6.56
N SER A 164 2.58 -1.91 -7.03
CA SER A 164 2.57 -1.56 -8.45
C SER A 164 3.71 -0.61 -8.77
N THR A 165 4.44 -0.85 -9.83
CA THR A 165 5.45 0.08 -10.31
C THR A 165 5.82 -0.16 -11.76
N HIS A 166 6.28 0.90 -12.42
CA HIS A 166 6.98 0.86 -13.70
C HIS A 166 8.51 0.98 -13.52
N GLN A 167 8.99 1.25 -12.29
CA GLN A 167 10.40 1.42 -11.93
C GLN A 167 10.89 0.25 -11.06
N VAL A 168 11.10 -0.90 -11.69
CA VAL A 168 11.45 -2.16 -10.99
C VAL A 168 12.66 -2.01 -10.07
N ARG A 169 13.70 -1.28 -10.52
CA ARG A 169 14.96 -1.07 -9.77
C ARG A 169 14.75 -0.49 -8.37
N ASP A 170 13.68 0.26 -8.16
CA ASP A 170 13.38 0.87 -6.86
C ASP A 170 12.94 -0.15 -5.82
N VAL A 171 12.37 -1.27 -6.25
CA VAL A 171 11.73 -2.26 -5.37
C VAL A 171 12.24 -3.69 -5.55
N GLU A 172 13.06 -3.98 -6.58
CA GLU A 172 13.49 -5.35 -6.93
C GLU A 172 14.05 -6.16 -5.76
N LEU A 173 14.78 -5.50 -4.85
CA LEU A 173 15.37 -6.14 -3.67
C LEU A 173 14.34 -6.46 -2.57
N LEU A 174 13.09 -6.02 -2.72
CA LEU A 174 12.00 -6.30 -1.78
C LEU A 174 11.11 -7.44 -2.26
N LEU A 175 11.11 -7.72 -3.55
CA LEU A 175 10.07 -8.54 -4.17
C LEU A 175 10.39 -10.03 -4.03
N ASP A 176 9.44 -10.78 -3.48
CA ASP A 176 9.49 -12.24 -3.46
C ASP A 176 8.95 -12.84 -4.76
N ARG A 177 7.96 -12.17 -5.37
CA ARG A 177 7.25 -12.65 -6.57
C ARG A 177 6.90 -11.49 -7.48
N LEU A 178 6.71 -11.81 -8.77
CA LEU A 178 6.39 -10.84 -9.82
C LEU A 178 5.13 -11.24 -10.58
N ALA A 179 4.28 -10.26 -10.85
CA ALA A 179 3.21 -10.33 -11.84
C ALA A 179 3.41 -9.21 -12.85
N VAL A 180 3.50 -9.55 -14.12
CA VAL A 180 3.69 -8.55 -15.19
C VAL A 180 2.39 -8.36 -15.93
N ILE A 181 1.92 -7.11 -16.01
CA ILE A 181 0.74 -6.76 -16.82
C ILE A 181 1.23 -6.12 -18.11
N ASP A 182 0.90 -6.77 -19.22
CA ASP A 182 1.12 -6.24 -20.56
C ASP A 182 -0.14 -6.42 -21.42
N GLN A 183 -0.58 -5.35 -22.08
CA GLN A 183 -1.73 -5.33 -22.99
C GLN A 183 -2.97 -6.08 -22.44
N ASN A 184 -3.33 -5.84 -21.18
CA ASN A 184 -4.44 -6.50 -20.45
C ASN A 184 -4.26 -8.03 -20.29
N ARG A 185 -3.03 -8.53 -20.30
CA ARG A 185 -2.65 -9.90 -19.96
C ARG A 185 -1.69 -9.89 -18.76
N VAL A 186 -1.76 -10.95 -17.98
CA VAL A 186 -0.77 -11.24 -16.94
C VAL A 186 0.20 -12.29 -17.53
N LEU A 187 1.49 -12.00 -17.37
CA LEU A 187 2.60 -12.87 -17.82
C LEU A 187 3.31 -13.42 -16.59
#